data_833054d090bdc8c8e9d51d66b3e5be99
#
_entry.id   833054d090bdc8c8e9d51d66b3e5be99
#
_cell.length_a   1.000
_cell.length_b   1.000
_cell.length_c   1.000
_cell.angle_alpha   90.00
_cell.angle_beta   90.00
_cell.angle_gamma   90.00
#
_symmetry.space_group_name_H-M   'P 1'
#
loop_
_entity.id
_entity.type
_entity.pdbx_description
1 polymer ?
#
loop_
_entity_poly.entity_id
_entity_poly.type
_entity_poly.pdbx_seq_one_letter_code
_entity_poly.pdbx_strand_id
1 'polypeptide(L)'
;MEAFTAVVTTGIYCRAVGCPGAPLRRNMRPYAYAAAAEADGFRPCLRCRPDREPAAGWIDAPELVCRALRAISSGALDGATEDDLAARLGVSARHLRRLFDEHIGATPAQVARSNRAHFARRMLDETDLPVTHVAAAAGFNSVRQMNRVIKDVFAFTPSELRARRRIPDRLVADGGLELRVPYRAPLAWSTMLTFLAPRAIPGVESVDVEHGVYRRLVELGGEPGVIEVWDTPADEALRLRAHLPELDGLVHLVAAVRRLFDLDADPAVIDAVLARDRMLRPLVRRTRGLRVPGAVDPFEVAVRAVLGQQVSVAAATR
;
A
#
# COMPACT_ATOMS: atom_id res chain seq x y z
N MET A 1 -16.47 2.33 6.70
CA MET A 1 -16.42 0.84 6.81
C MET A 1 -15.38 0.48 7.86
N GLU A 2 -15.74 -0.36 8.83
CA GLU A 2 -14.85 -0.75 9.92
C GLU A 2 -13.90 -1.85 9.44
N ALA A 3 -12.62 -1.53 9.32
CA ALA A 3 -11.61 -2.50 8.89
C ALA A 3 -11.00 -3.28 10.06
N PHE A 4 -11.02 -2.68 11.25
CA PHE A 4 -10.39 -3.22 12.44
C PHE A 4 -11.33 -3.16 13.64
N THR A 5 -11.11 -4.08 14.59
CA THR A 5 -11.79 -4.11 15.86
C THR A 5 -10.79 -4.23 16.99
N ALA A 6 -10.74 -3.26 17.87
CA ALA A 6 -9.91 -3.30 19.07
C ALA A 6 -10.67 -3.87 20.26
N VAL A 7 -9.98 -4.66 21.09
CA VAL A 7 -10.48 -5.29 22.29
C VAL A 7 -9.91 -4.58 23.52
N VAL A 8 -10.74 -3.80 24.19
CA VAL A 8 -10.33 -2.93 25.31
C VAL A 8 -9.62 -3.70 26.43
N THR A 9 -10.10 -4.90 26.75
CA THR A 9 -9.56 -5.72 27.85
C THR A 9 -8.18 -6.30 27.57
N THR A 10 -7.77 -6.39 26.28
CA THR A 10 -6.48 -6.99 25.90
C THR A 10 -5.50 -5.99 25.32
N GLY A 11 -5.96 -4.77 25.02
CA GLY A 11 -5.14 -3.75 24.33
C GLY A 11 -4.73 -4.16 22.91
N ILE A 12 -5.51 -5.04 22.25
CA ILE A 12 -5.15 -5.61 20.94
C ILE A 12 -6.24 -5.24 19.93
N TYR A 13 -5.84 -4.79 18.72
CA TYR A 13 -6.76 -4.71 17.62
C TYR A 13 -6.54 -5.84 16.60
N CYS A 14 -7.65 -6.32 16.03
CA CYS A 14 -7.74 -7.41 15.08
C CYS A 14 -8.38 -6.94 13.79
N ARG A 15 -8.32 -7.77 12.75
CA ARG A 15 -9.21 -7.61 11.59
C ARG A 15 -10.66 -7.66 12.04
N ALA A 16 -11.52 -6.87 11.41
CA ALA A 16 -12.96 -6.87 11.74
C ALA A 16 -13.60 -8.24 11.50
N VAL A 17 -13.07 -9.01 10.52
CA VAL A 17 -13.53 -10.36 10.16
C VAL A 17 -12.35 -11.32 10.16
N GLY A 18 -12.59 -12.58 10.55
CA GLY A 18 -11.63 -13.68 10.42
C GLY A 18 -10.60 -13.82 11.55
N CYS A 19 -10.73 -13.07 12.64
CA CYS A 19 -9.95 -13.37 13.84
C CYS A 19 -10.58 -14.51 14.64
N PRO A 20 -9.83 -15.56 15.03
CA PRO A 20 -10.39 -16.70 15.79
C PRO A 20 -10.77 -16.36 17.25
N GLY A 21 -10.49 -15.15 17.72
CA GLY A 21 -10.95 -14.67 19.03
C GLY A 21 -12.38 -14.13 18.93
N ALA A 22 -13.24 -14.49 19.86
CA ALA A 22 -14.62 -13.98 19.96
C ALA A 22 -14.79 -13.14 21.24
N PRO A 23 -14.31 -11.88 21.27
CA PRO A 23 -14.49 -11.02 22.42
C PRO A 23 -15.96 -10.62 22.58
N LEU A 24 -16.37 -10.29 23.80
CA LEU A 24 -17.72 -9.77 24.06
C LEU A 24 -17.89 -8.39 23.35
N ARG A 25 -19.00 -8.19 22.67
CA ARG A 25 -19.29 -6.96 21.91
C ARG A 25 -19.07 -5.67 22.71
N ARG A 26 -19.43 -5.66 24.01
CA ARG A 26 -19.24 -4.50 24.92
C ARG A 26 -17.77 -4.08 25.10
N ASN A 27 -16.82 -4.96 24.81
CA ASN A 27 -15.37 -4.72 24.92
C ASN A 27 -14.73 -4.39 23.58
N MET A 28 -15.53 -4.23 22.52
CA MET A 28 -15.05 -4.00 21.15
C MET A 28 -15.19 -2.53 20.80
N ARG A 29 -14.14 -1.97 20.17
CA ARG A 29 -14.17 -0.65 19.54
C ARG A 29 -13.80 -0.79 18.07
N PRO A 30 -14.64 -0.31 17.15
CA PRO A 30 -14.34 -0.34 15.72
C PRO A 30 -13.39 0.77 15.31
N TYR A 31 -12.55 0.50 14.31
CA TYR A 31 -11.65 1.47 13.69
C TYR A 31 -11.62 1.27 12.19
N ALA A 32 -11.59 2.37 11.43
CA ALA A 32 -11.38 2.33 9.99
C ALA A 32 -9.89 2.17 9.63
N TYR A 33 -9.00 2.69 10.51
CA TYR A 33 -7.55 2.73 10.26
C TYR A 33 -6.76 2.13 11.41
N ALA A 34 -5.69 1.39 11.07
CA ALA A 34 -4.74 0.85 12.04
C ALA A 34 -4.10 1.96 12.88
N ALA A 35 -3.71 3.07 12.23
CA ALA A 35 -3.12 4.24 12.90
C ALA A 35 -4.02 4.84 13.98
N ALA A 36 -5.34 4.82 13.80
CA ALA A 36 -6.29 5.28 14.81
C ALA A 36 -6.33 4.35 16.03
N ALA A 37 -6.38 3.05 15.81
CA ALA A 37 -6.30 2.09 16.91
C ALA A 37 -4.96 2.19 17.67
N GLU A 38 -3.86 2.40 16.96
CA GLU A 38 -2.52 2.59 17.54
C GLU A 38 -2.41 3.91 18.31
N ALA A 39 -3.04 4.99 17.82
CA ALA A 39 -3.13 6.28 18.52
C ALA A 39 -3.86 6.15 19.87
N ASP A 40 -4.87 5.28 19.94
CA ASP A 40 -5.60 4.94 21.16
C ASP A 40 -4.86 3.89 22.04
N GLY A 41 -3.63 3.50 21.68
CA GLY A 41 -2.78 2.61 22.46
C GLY A 41 -3.01 1.12 22.25
N PHE A 42 -3.77 0.72 21.24
CA PHE A 42 -3.94 -0.69 20.87
C PHE A 42 -2.80 -1.17 19.98
N ARG A 43 -2.34 -2.40 20.19
CA ARG A 43 -1.34 -3.05 19.34
C ARG A 43 -1.96 -4.06 18.39
N PRO A 44 -1.35 -4.32 17.22
CA PRO A 44 -1.88 -5.29 16.27
C PRO A 44 -1.82 -6.73 16.79
N CYS A 45 -2.82 -7.51 16.44
CA CYS A 45 -2.91 -8.94 16.78
C CYS A 45 -1.86 -9.74 16.02
N LEU A 46 -1.03 -10.50 16.74
CA LEU A 46 -0.01 -11.38 16.14
C LEU A 46 -0.59 -12.66 15.51
N ARG A 47 -1.86 -12.99 15.76
CA ARG A 47 -2.52 -14.20 15.23
C ARG A 47 -3.19 -13.92 13.89
N CYS A 48 -4.06 -12.92 13.81
CA CYS A 48 -4.76 -12.58 12.57
C CYS A 48 -3.96 -11.62 11.66
N ARG A 49 -2.88 -11.01 12.18
CA ARG A 49 -1.97 -10.18 11.39
C ARG A 49 -2.70 -9.09 10.59
N PRO A 50 -3.31 -8.09 11.27
CA PRO A 50 -4.04 -7.03 10.60
C PRO A 50 -3.14 -6.17 9.70
N ASP A 51 -1.83 -6.19 9.92
CA ASP A 51 -0.79 -5.56 9.10
C ASP A 51 -0.60 -6.20 7.70
N ARG A 52 -1.12 -7.40 7.47
CA ARG A 52 -1.07 -8.09 6.17
C ARG A 52 -2.27 -7.80 5.28
N GLU A 53 -3.31 -7.17 5.81
CA GLU A 53 -4.45 -6.76 5.02
C GLU A 53 -4.11 -5.62 4.07
N PRO A 54 -4.75 -5.56 2.90
CA PRO A 54 -4.74 -4.36 2.08
C PRO A 54 -5.20 -3.16 2.92
N ALA A 55 -4.64 -1.99 2.66
CA ALA A 55 -5.09 -0.75 3.31
C ALA A 55 -6.62 -0.62 3.25
N ALA A 56 -7.21 0.13 4.18
CA ALA A 56 -8.64 0.37 4.14
C ALA A 56 -9.07 0.80 2.73
N GLY A 57 -10.12 0.17 2.19
CA GLY A 57 -10.61 0.42 0.83
C GLY A 57 -10.98 1.90 0.61
N TRP A 58 -12.02 2.15 -0.14
CA TRP A 58 -12.52 3.51 -0.37
C TRP A 58 -12.59 4.32 0.93
N ILE A 59 -11.91 5.48 0.92
CA ILE A 59 -11.93 6.44 2.02
C ILE A 59 -13.01 7.47 1.71
N ASP A 60 -14.09 7.45 2.46
CA ASP A 60 -15.09 8.51 2.45
C ASP A 60 -14.56 9.70 3.28
N ALA A 61 -13.65 10.45 2.65
CA ALA A 61 -13.00 11.61 3.25
C ALA A 61 -12.82 12.71 2.20
N PRO A 62 -12.71 13.97 2.61
CA PRO A 62 -12.45 15.08 1.71
C PRO A 62 -11.21 14.84 0.83
N GLU A 63 -11.24 15.35 -0.41
CA GLU A 63 -10.13 15.21 -1.36
C GLU A 63 -8.78 15.65 -0.77
N LEU A 64 -8.78 16.65 0.10
CA LEU A 64 -7.58 17.12 0.80
C LEU A 64 -6.96 16.04 1.68
N VAL A 65 -7.77 15.25 2.40
CA VAL A 65 -7.31 14.11 3.22
C VAL A 65 -6.75 13.03 2.32
N CYS A 66 -7.45 12.71 1.23
CA CYS A 66 -6.97 11.72 0.25
C CYS A 66 -5.64 12.14 -0.39
N ARG A 67 -5.48 13.42 -0.74
CA ARG A 67 -4.21 13.98 -1.25
C ARG A 67 -3.10 13.89 -0.21
N ALA A 68 -3.39 14.22 1.05
CA ALA A 68 -2.43 14.11 2.14
C ALA A 68 -1.98 12.66 2.36
N LEU A 69 -2.90 11.70 2.37
CA LEU A 69 -2.58 10.27 2.50
C LEU A 69 -1.70 9.77 1.35
N ARG A 70 -1.99 10.20 0.11
CA ARG A 70 -1.12 9.90 -1.05
C ARG A 70 0.28 10.50 -0.89
N ALA A 71 0.37 11.75 -0.44
CA ALA A 71 1.65 12.40 -0.18
C ALA A 71 2.45 11.68 0.92
N ILE A 72 1.81 11.31 2.03
CA ILE A 72 2.43 10.53 3.11
C ILE A 72 2.96 9.19 2.58
N SER A 73 2.17 8.47 1.80
CA SER A 73 2.59 7.19 1.20
C SER A 73 3.75 7.34 0.21
N SER A 74 3.95 8.54 -0.33
CA SER A 74 5.06 8.89 -1.23
C SER A 74 6.25 9.54 -0.49
N GLY A 75 6.32 9.47 0.84
CA GLY A 75 7.46 9.94 1.62
C GLY A 75 7.43 11.42 2.02
N ALA A 76 6.30 12.12 1.85
CA ALA A 76 6.23 13.56 2.17
C ALA A 76 6.53 13.93 3.64
N LEU A 77 6.56 12.93 4.54
CA LEU A 77 6.95 13.08 5.95
C LEU A 77 8.26 12.36 6.30
N ASP A 78 9.06 11.98 5.30
CA ASP A 78 10.38 11.41 5.52
C ASP A 78 11.39 12.55 5.72
N GLY A 79 11.66 12.87 6.99
CA GLY A 79 12.51 14.00 7.35
C GLY A 79 11.82 15.38 7.33
N ALA A 80 10.53 15.45 6.93
CA ALA A 80 9.73 16.67 6.94
C ALA A 80 8.69 16.68 8.08
N THR A 81 8.14 17.85 8.35
CA THR A 81 7.14 18.07 9.39
C THR A 81 5.70 18.06 8.85
N GLU A 82 4.72 18.02 9.74
CA GLU A 82 3.31 18.20 9.35
C GLU A 82 3.04 19.61 8.80
N ASP A 83 3.79 20.62 9.25
CA ASP A 83 3.69 21.98 8.73
C ASP A 83 4.17 22.05 7.27
N ASP A 84 5.25 21.35 6.92
CA ASP A 84 5.73 21.24 5.53
C ASP A 84 4.70 20.53 4.64
N LEU A 85 4.11 19.44 5.13
CA LEU A 85 3.04 18.75 4.41
C LEU A 85 1.83 19.65 4.18
N ALA A 86 1.40 20.38 5.22
CA ALA A 86 0.26 21.30 5.13
C ALA A 86 0.53 22.44 4.16
N ALA A 87 1.71 23.07 4.21
CA ALA A 87 2.15 24.09 3.28
C ALA A 87 2.13 23.60 1.82
N ARG A 88 2.64 22.39 1.57
CA ARG A 88 2.61 21.73 0.25
C ARG A 88 1.17 21.50 -0.27
N LEU A 89 0.22 21.31 0.63
CA LEU A 89 -1.20 21.12 0.32
C LEU A 89 -2.00 22.43 0.24
N GLY A 90 -1.37 23.55 0.55
CA GLY A 90 -2.00 24.88 0.53
C GLY A 90 -2.92 25.16 1.71
N VAL A 91 -2.67 24.53 2.87
CA VAL A 91 -3.50 24.67 4.08
C VAL A 91 -2.65 24.87 5.34
N SER A 92 -3.25 25.28 6.47
CA SER A 92 -2.57 25.29 7.75
C SER A 92 -2.48 23.89 8.36
N ALA A 93 -1.41 23.60 9.12
CA ALA A 93 -1.26 22.33 9.83
C ALA A 93 -2.42 22.08 10.82
N ARG A 94 -2.94 23.12 11.48
CA ARG A 94 -4.10 23.00 12.35
C ARG A 94 -5.34 22.48 11.60
N HIS A 95 -5.59 23.01 10.39
CA HIS A 95 -6.70 22.56 9.56
C HIS A 95 -6.51 21.12 9.10
N LEU A 96 -5.28 20.76 8.65
CA LEU A 96 -4.94 19.40 8.24
C LEU A 96 -5.13 18.41 9.40
N ARG A 97 -4.61 18.71 10.60
CA ARG A 97 -4.77 17.87 11.80
C ARG A 97 -6.24 17.66 12.16
N ARG A 98 -7.06 18.73 12.13
CA ARG A 98 -8.50 18.62 12.41
C ARG A 98 -9.20 17.67 11.44
N LEU A 99 -8.89 17.77 10.14
CA LEU A 99 -9.47 16.87 9.14
C LEU A 99 -9.00 15.41 9.34
N PHE A 100 -7.74 15.21 9.72
CA PHE A 100 -7.24 13.88 10.00
C PHE A 100 -7.87 13.29 11.27
N ASP A 101 -8.06 14.06 12.31
CA ASP A 101 -8.76 13.63 13.52
C ASP A 101 -10.21 13.22 13.20
N GLU A 102 -10.92 14.04 12.44
CA GLU A 102 -12.32 13.82 12.05
C GLU A 102 -12.52 12.60 11.15
N HIS A 103 -11.65 12.39 10.14
CA HIS A 103 -11.88 11.39 9.10
C HIS A 103 -11.01 10.13 9.25
N ILE A 104 -9.87 10.25 9.92
CA ILE A 104 -8.88 9.14 10.08
C ILE A 104 -8.82 8.67 11.53
N GLY A 105 -9.02 9.57 12.50
CA GLY A 105 -8.83 9.29 13.93
C GLY A 105 -7.36 9.22 14.36
N ALA A 106 -6.44 9.78 13.55
CA ALA A 106 -5.00 9.83 13.84
C ALA A 106 -4.37 11.01 13.10
N THR A 107 -3.27 11.56 13.60
CA THR A 107 -2.56 12.66 12.93
C THR A 107 -1.80 12.18 11.68
N PRO A 108 -1.43 13.08 10.74
CA PRO A 108 -0.59 12.73 9.60
C PRO A 108 0.70 12.02 9.99
N ALA A 109 1.39 12.47 11.05
CA ALA A 109 2.62 11.85 11.55
C ALA A 109 2.37 10.44 12.11
N GLN A 110 1.25 10.20 12.80
CA GLN A 110 0.86 8.88 13.29
C GLN A 110 0.58 7.91 12.13
N VAL A 111 -0.08 8.38 11.07
CA VAL A 111 -0.31 7.58 9.85
C VAL A 111 1.03 7.21 9.19
N ALA A 112 1.95 8.16 9.00
CA ALA A 112 3.26 7.88 8.44
C ALA A 112 4.05 6.88 9.30
N ARG A 113 4.02 7.06 10.62
CA ARG A 113 4.65 6.16 11.60
C ARG A 113 4.08 4.73 11.50
N SER A 114 2.76 4.59 11.45
CA SER A 114 2.07 3.32 11.33
C SER A 114 2.46 2.61 10.03
N ASN A 115 2.43 3.31 8.90
CA ASN A 115 2.79 2.77 7.59
C ASN A 115 4.22 2.20 7.58
N ARG A 116 5.20 2.96 8.12
CA ARG A 116 6.60 2.50 8.23
C ARG A 116 6.73 1.29 9.16
N ALA A 117 6.05 1.29 10.29
CA ALA A 117 6.09 0.19 11.25
C ALA A 117 5.54 -1.11 10.65
N HIS A 118 4.40 -1.03 9.97
CA HIS A 118 3.78 -2.18 9.32
C HIS A 118 4.62 -2.69 8.14
N PHE A 119 5.22 -1.80 7.36
CA PHE A 119 6.13 -2.19 6.30
C PHE A 119 7.38 -2.89 6.85
N ALA A 120 8.04 -2.30 7.86
CA ALA A 120 9.19 -2.93 8.53
C ALA A 120 8.83 -4.30 9.11
N ARG A 121 7.63 -4.43 9.70
CA ARG A 121 7.14 -5.72 10.22
C ARG A 121 7.03 -6.77 9.11
N ARG A 122 6.51 -6.41 7.94
CA ARG A 122 6.46 -7.32 6.79
C ARG A 122 7.84 -7.74 6.32
N MET A 123 8.77 -6.79 6.19
CA MET A 123 10.16 -7.07 5.82
C MET A 123 10.85 -8.03 6.80
N LEU A 124 10.61 -7.85 8.11
CA LEU A 124 11.14 -8.75 9.14
C LEU A 124 10.60 -10.18 9.05
N ASP A 125 9.35 -10.34 8.56
CA ASP A 125 8.73 -11.66 8.40
C ASP A 125 9.12 -12.34 7.08
N GLU A 126 9.17 -11.57 6.00
CA GLU A 126 9.26 -12.07 4.63
C GLU A 126 10.69 -12.13 4.10
N THR A 127 11.66 -11.49 4.79
CA THR A 127 13.07 -11.44 4.35
C THR A 127 14.05 -11.76 5.46
N ASP A 128 15.28 -12.13 5.07
CA ASP A 128 16.42 -12.26 5.97
C ASP A 128 17.34 -11.01 5.95
N LEU A 129 16.87 -9.89 5.39
CA LEU A 129 17.65 -8.66 5.33
C LEU A 129 18.13 -8.22 6.72
N PRO A 130 19.35 -7.69 6.84
CA PRO A 130 19.83 -7.06 8.07
C PRO A 130 18.85 -6.01 8.57
N VAL A 131 18.74 -5.84 9.89
CA VAL A 131 17.83 -4.86 10.52
C VAL A 131 18.12 -3.43 10.04
N THR A 132 19.37 -3.13 9.68
CA THR A 132 19.79 -1.85 9.09
C THR A 132 19.11 -1.61 7.74
N HIS A 133 19.11 -2.60 6.86
CA HIS A 133 18.45 -2.50 5.55
C HIS A 133 16.92 -2.46 5.69
N VAL A 134 16.35 -3.18 6.65
CA VAL A 134 14.90 -3.09 6.93
C VAL A 134 14.52 -1.68 7.39
N ALA A 135 15.36 -1.03 8.20
CA ALA A 135 15.11 0.34 8.64
C ALA A 135 15.10 1.33 7.47
N ALA A 136 16.11 1.27 6.61
CA ALA A 136 16.23 2.08 5.42
C ALA A 136 15.08 1.82 4.43
N ALA A 137 14.80 0.56 4.11
CA ALA A 137 13.71 0.15 3.23
C ALA A 137 12.33 0.65 3.70
N ALA A 138 12.12 0.70 5.02
CA ALA A 138 10.87 1.18 5.62
C ALA A 138 10.81 2.71 5.80
N GLY A 139 11.81 3.47 5.34
CA GLY A 139 11.84 4.92 5.41
C GLY A 139 12.15 5.47 6.82
N PHE A 140 12.88 4.72 7.65
CA PHE A 140 13.38 5.22 8.94
C PHE A 140 14.75 5.86 8.78
N ASN A 141 14.95 7.03 9.38
CA ASN A 141 16.23 7.74 9.36
C ASN A 141 17.33 7.06 10.22
N SER A 142 16.96 6.07 11.04
CA SER A 142 17.92 5.28 11.83
C SER A 142 17.30 4.00 12.39
N VAL A 143 18.15 3.00 12.62
CA VAL A 143 17.76 1.74 13.33
C VAL A 143 17.21 2.04 14.73
N ARG A 144 17.77 3.04 15.43
CA ARG A 144 17.27 3.45 16.75
C ARG A 144 15.83 3.95 16.70
N GLN A 145 15.49 4.75 15.69
CA GLN A 145 14.12 5.23 15.46
C GLN A 145 13.20 4.06 15.18
N MET A 146 13.59 3.16 14.26
CA MET A 146 12.81 1.96 13.95
C MET A 146 12.58 1.11 15.20
N ASN A 147 13.61 0.81 15.98
CA ASN A 147 13.51 -0.01 17.19
C ASN A 147 12.48 0.57 18.18
N ARG A 148 12.52 1.90 18.40
CA ARG A 148 11.54 2.58 19.23
C ARG A 148 10.13 2.44 18.69
N VAL A 149 9.93 2.77 17.42
CA VAL A 149 8.59 2.72 16.78
C VAL A 149 8.03 1.30 16.76
N ILE A 150 8.84 0.31 16.40
CA ILE A 150 8.42 -1.10 16.38
C ILE A 150 8.04 -1.56 17.79
N LYS A 151 8.82 -1.18 18.81
CA LYS A 151 8.49 -1.53 20.21
C LYS A 151 7.19 -0.88 20.68
N ASP A 152 6.98 0.39 20.31
CA ASP A 152 5.75 1.11 20.68
C ASP A 152 4.51 0.51 20.00
N VAL A 153 4.59 0.17 18.69
CA VAL A 153 3.44 -0.33 17.92
C VAL A 153 3.17 -1.81 18.24
N PHE A 154 4.20 -2.65 18.31
CA PHE A 154 4.04 -4.11 18.42
C PHE A 154 4.30 -4.67 19.81
N ALA A 155 4.83 -3.88 20.75
CA ALA A 155 5.32 -4.30 22.06
C ALA A 155 6.47 -5.33 22.03
N PHE A 156 7.21 -5.40 20.92
CA PHE A 156 8.36 -6.29 20.70
C PHE A 156 9.48 -5.55 19.98
N THR A 157 10.71 -6.01 20.14
CA THR A 157 11.85 -5.56 19.34
C THR A 157 11.81 -6.18 17.94
N PRO A 158 12.50 -5.60 16.93
CA PRO A 158 12.62 -6.21 15.60
C PRO A 158 13.14 -7.65 15.63
N SER A 159 14.12 -7.94 16.47
CA SER A 159 14.70 -9.28 16.62
C SER A 159 13.70 -10.28 17.19
N GLU A 160 12.94 -9.90 18.22
CA GLU A 160 11.87 -10.72 18.79
C GLU A 160 10.74 -10.97 17.78
N LEU A 161 10.39 -9.96 16.97
CA LEU A 161 9.40 -10.11 15.92
C LEU A 161 9.90 -11.08 14.86
N ARG A 162 11.16 -10.99 14.43
CA ARG A 162 11.77 -11.91 13.47
C ARG A 162 11.80 -13.35 14.00
N ALA A 163 12.15 -13.54 15.26
CA ALA A 163 12.15 -14.87 15.89
C ALA A 163 10.75 -15.52 15.97
N ARG A 164 9.69 -14.72 15.91
CA ARG A 164 8.28 -15.15 15.95
C ARG A 164 7.65 -15.37 14.58
N ARG A 165 8.41 -15.22 13.49
CA ARG A 165 7.92 -15.52 12.13
C ARG A 165 7.55 -17.01 12.04
N ARG A 166 6.40 -17.32 11.43
CA ARG A 166 5.86 -18.68 11.40
C ARG A 166 6.37 -19.51 10.22
N ILE A 167 6.74 -18.87 9.12
CA ILE A 167 7.22 -19.50 7.89
C ILE A 167 8.31 -18.60 7.33
N PRO A 168 9.51 -19.10 7.03
CA PRO A 168 10.47 -18.37 6.22
C PRO A 168 10.02 -18.44 4.76
N ASP A 169 9.08 -17.62 4.35
CA ASP A 169 8.93 -17.27 2.94
C ASP A 169 10.19 -16.48 2.57
N ARG A 170 11.23 -17.19 2.18
CA ARG A 170 12.46 -16.57 1.68
C ARG A 170 12.17 -16.03 0.29
N LEU A 171 11.79 -14.77 0.22
CA LEU A 171 11.56 -14.07 -1.02
C LEU A 171 12.87 -13.42 -1.51
N VAL A 172 13.92 -14.21 -1.63
CA VAL A 172 15.15 -13.83 -2.32
C VAL A 172 15.32 -14.82 -3.46
N ALA A 173 14.97 -14.39 -4.66
CA ALA A 173 15.20 -15.16 -5.88
C ALA A 173 16.30 -14.46 -6.69
N ASP A 174 17.25 -15.25 -7.22
CA ASP A 174 18.24 -14.89 -8.26
C ASP A 174 18.63 -13.41 -8.37
N GLY A 175 19.14 -12.82 -7.27
CA GLY A 175 19.69 -11.45 -7.27
C GLY A 175 18.68 -10.31 -7.09
N GLY A 176 17.37 -10.59 -6.93
CA GLY A 176 16.35 -9.59 -6.66
C GLY A 176 15.62 -9.80 -5.33
N LEU A 177 15.09 -8.73 -4.74
CA LEU A 177 14.18 -8.78 -3.61
C LEU A 177 12.77 -9.04 -4.10
N GLU A 178 12.13 -10.11 -3.66
CA GLU A 178 10.73 -10.38 -3.96
C GLU A 178 9.85 -10.00 -2.76
N LEU A 179 8.73 -9.34 -3.03
CA LEU A 179 7.76 -8.91 -2.03
C LEU A 179 6.36 -9.35 -2.42
N ARG A 180 5.58 -9.63 -1.42
CA ARG A 180 4.14 -9.86 -1.54
C ARG A 180 3.40 -8.54 -1.42
N VAL A 181 2.56 -8.21 -2.41
CA VAL A 181 1.73 -6.98 -2.43
C VAL A 181 0.26 -7.41 -2.46
N PRO A 182 -0.39 -7.55 -1.29
CA PRO A 182 -1.75 -8.07 -1.21
C PRO A 182 -2.78 -7.10 -1.78
N TYR A 183 -3.87 -7.65 -2.31
CA TYR A 183 -5.04 -6.91 -2.81
C TYR A 183 -6.34 -7.56 -2.32
N ARG A 184 -7.49 -6.89 -2.51
CA ARG A 184 -8.81 -7.51 -2.32
C ARG A 184 -9.24 -8.20 -3.60
N ALA A 185 -9.55 -9.49 -3.52
CA ALA A 185 -10.06 -10.25 -4.65
C ALA A 185 -11.52 -9.85 -4.98
N PRO A 186 -11.91 -9.99 -6.27
CA PRO A 186 -11.10 -10.40 -7.41
C PRO A 186 -10.23 -9.29 -8.01
N LEU A 187 -9.25 -9.69 -8.82
CA LEU A 187 -8.43 -8.79 -9.64
C LEU A 187 -8.43 -9.28 -11.09
N ALA A 188 -8.89 -8.45 -12.02
CA ALA A 188 -8.88 -8.74 -13.46
C ALA A 188 -7.49 -8.46 -14.06
N TRP A 189 -6.47 -9.23 -13.63
CA TRP A 189 -5.06 -8.97 -13.95
C TRP A 189 -4.77 -9.02 -15.45
N SER A 190 -5.24 -10.02 -16.17
CA SER A 190 -5.04 -10.12 -17.61
C SER A 190 -5.66 -8.96 -18.39
N THR A 191 -6.81 -8.46 -17.95
CA THR A 191 -7.46 -7.28 -18.52
C THR A 191 -6.63 -6.01 -18.25
N MET A 192 -6.07 -5.89 -17.06
CA MET A 192 -5.16 -4.80 -16.69
C MET A 192 -3.93 -4.80 -17.61
N LEU A 193 -3.28 -5.94 -17.81
CA LEU A 193 -2.12 -6.06 -18.69
C LEU A 193 -2.46 -5.77 -20.15
N THR A 194 -3.61 -6.26 -20.63
CA THR A 194 -4.10 -5.96 -22.00
C THR A 194 -4.33 -4.47 -22.21
N PHE A 195 -4.76 -3.74 -21.18
CA PHE A 195 -4.91 -2.30 -21.24
C PHE A 195 -3.55 -1.57 -21.24
N LEU A 196 -2.59 -2.05 -20.44
CA LEU A 196 -1.27 -1.42 -20.29
C LEU A 196 -0.35 -1.69 -21.50
N ALA A 197 -0.41 -2.89 -22.12
CA ALA A 197 0.50 -3.29 -23.17
C ALA A 197 0.61 -2.28 -24.33
N PRO A 198 -0.47 -1.78 -24.95
CA PRO A 198 -0.36 -0.79 -26.03
C PRO A 198 0.04 0.61 -25.53
N ARG A 199 0.13 0.80 -24.21
CA ARG A 199 0.47 2.05 -23.54
C ARG A 199 1.86 2.02 -22.90
N ALA A 200 2.54 0.89 -22.94
CA ALA A 200 3.88 0.74 -22.39
C ALA A 200 4.87 1.65 -23.12
N ILE A 201 5.67 2.41 -22.35
CA ILE A 201 6.68 3.31 -22.90
C ILE A 201 7.90 2.49 -23.29
N PRO A 202 8.30 2.46 -24.59
CA PRO A 202 9.47 1.72 -25.02
C PRO A 202 10.74 2.15 -24.25
N GLY A 203 11.49 1.15 -23.76
CA GLY A 203 12.70 1.40 -22.96
C GLY A 203 12.44 1.71 -21.48
N VAL A 204 11.19 1.97 -21.07
CA VAL A 204 10.79 2.20 -19.66
C VAL A 204 9.89 1.10 -19.16
N GLU A 205 8.93 0.66 -19.96
CA GLU A 205 7.93 -0.35 -19.59
C GLU A 205 7.93 -1.51 -20.60
N SER A 206 7.67 -2.70 -20.11
CA SER A 206 7.31 -3.83 -20.95
C SER A 206 6.20 -4.65 -20.31
N VAL A 207 5.27 -5.15 -21.13
CA VAL A 207 4.12 -5.93 -20.69
C VAL A 207 4.08 -7.23 -21.47
N ASP A 208 4.28 -8.32 -20.79
CA ASP A 208 4.14 -9.67 -21.32
C ASP A 208 2.76 -10.20 -20.93
N VAL A 209 1.80 -10.06 -21.85
CA VAL A 209 0.41 -10.47 -21.61
C VAL A 209 0.28 -11.99 -21.55
N GLU A 210 1.10 -12.72 -22.30
CA GLU A 210 1.06 -14.19 -22.37
C GLU A 210 1.52 -14.81 -21.05
N HIS A 211 2.63 -14.32 -20.47
CA HIS A 211 3.14 -14.80 -19.21
C HIS A 211 2.62 -14.04 -17.98
N GLY A 212 1.78 -13.02 -18.21
CA GLY A 212 1.15 -12.26 -17.14
C GLY A 212 2.09 -11.35 -16.34
N VAL A 213 3.15 -10.83 -16.98
CA VAL A 213 4.21 -10.06 -16.31
C VAL A 213 4.27 -8.62 -16.80
N TYR A 214 4.31 -7.68 -15.87
CA TYR A 214 4.62 -6.27 -16.11
C TYR A 214 6.03 -5.97 -15.61
N ARG A 215 6.82 -5.24 -16.39
CA ARG A 215 8.17 -4.77 -16.02
C ARG A 215 8.29 -3.29 -16.22
N ARG A 216 9.06 -2.64 -15.32
CA ARG A 216 9.31 -1.21 -15.43
C ARG A 216 10.69 -0.84 -14.86
N LEU A 217 11.34 0.13 -15.54
CA LEU A 217 12.44 0.88 -14.94
C LEU A 217 11.89 1.84 -13.88
N VAL A 218 12.56 1.88 -12.76
CA VAL A 218 12.23 2.76 -11.62
C VAL A 218 13.51 3.42 -11.12
N GLU A 219 13.34 4.53 -10.41
CA GLU A 219 14.43 5.17 -9.67
C GLU A 219 14.10 5.08 -8.18
N LEU A 220 15.06 4.68 -7.38
CA LEU A 220 14.95 4.64 -5.93
C LEU A 220 16.26 5.14 -5.31
N GLY A 221 16.18 6.16 -4.44
CA GLY A 221 17.36 6.77 -3.84
C GLY A 221 18.29 7.48 -4.85
N GLY A 222 17.81 7.84 -6.04
CA GLY A 222 18.60 8.40 -7.13
C GLY A 222 19.27 7.35 -8.03
N GLU A 223 19.09 6.07 -7.72
CA GLU A 223 19.68 4.96 -8.46
C GLU A 223 18.64 4.24 -9.32
N PRO A 224 18.98 3.84 -10.56
CA PRO A 224 18.09 3.11 -11.43
C PRO A 224 17.95 1.65 -11.03
N GLY A 225 16.77 1.10 -11.19
CA GLY A 225 16.48 -0.31 -10.98
C GLY A 225 15.36 -0.82 -11.86
N VAL A 226 15.06 -2.09 -11.75
CA VAL A 226 13.99 -2.76 -12.49
C VAL A 226 13.04 -3.43 -11.52
N ILE A 227 11.74 -3.29 -11.77
CA ILE A 227 10.72 -4.08 -11.10
C ILE A 227 10.04 -5.01 -12.09
N GLU A 228 9.68 -6.20 -11.60
CA GLU A 228 8.80 -7.15 -12.26
C GLU A 228 7.60 -7.42 -11.36
N VAL A 229 6.40 -7.45 -11.96
CA VAL A 229 5.15 -7.65 -11.21
C VAL A 229 4.31 -8.70 -11.91
N TRP A 230 3.81 -9.68 -11.16
CA TRP A 230 2.89 -10.70 -11.66
C TRP A 230 1.87 -11.09 -10.59
N ASP A 231 0.78 -11.71 -11.01
CA ASP A 231 -0.31 -12.09 -10.10
C ASP A 231 -0.12 -13.51 -9.54
N THR A 232 -0.46 -13.68 -8.26
CA THR A 232 -0.59 -14.97 -7.58
C THR A 232 -1.98 -15.07 -6.94
N PRO A 233 -3.03 -15.43 -7.72
CA PRO A 233 -4.42 -15.39 -7.26
C PRO A 233 -4.68 -16.25 -6.01
N ALA A 234 -3.96 -17.36 -5.86
CA ALA A 234 -4.09 -18.24 -4.68
C ALA A 234 -3.69 -17.53 -3.36
N ASP A 235 -2.80 -16.53 -3.46
CA ASP A 235 -2.32 -15.73 -2.32
C ASP A 235 -3.09 -14.41 -2.17
N GLU A 236 -4.00 -14.09 -3.11
CA GLU A 236 -4.64 -12.77 -3.25
C GLU A 236 -3.61 -11.63 -3.21
N ALA A 237 -2.51 -11.81 -3.93
CA ALA A 237 -1.39 -10.86 -3.93
C ALA A 237 -0.71 -10.80 -5.29
N LEU A 238 -0.24 -9.61 -5.66
CA LEU A 238 0.81 -9.49 -6.66
C LEU A 238 2.16 -9.83 -6.03
N ARG A 239 3.05 -10.45 -6.80
CA ARG A 239 4.47 -10.55 -6.51
C ARG A 239 5.18 -9.38 -7.16
N LEU A 240 6.00 -8.71 -6.39
CA LEU A 240 6.88 -7.63 -6.84
C LEU A 240 8.32 -8.10 -6.65
N ARG A 241 9.03 -8.34 -7.74
CA ARG A 241 10.48 -8.55 -7.72
C ARG A 241 11.17 -7.25 -8.08
N ALA A 242 12.09 -6.83 -7.22
CA ALA A 242 12.82 -5.59 -7.38
C ALA A 242 14.32 -5.86 -7.46
N HIS A 243 14.92 -5.47 -8.57
CA HIS A 243 16.36 -5.47 -8.81
C HIS A 243 16.85 -4.02 -8.61
N LEU A 244 17.27 -3.72 -7.39
CA LEU A 244 17.63 -2.38 -6.94
C LEU A 244 19.02 -2.43 -6.30
N PRO A 245 19.91 -1.46 -6.59
CA PRO A 245 21.22 -1.38 -5.93
C PRO A 245 21.08 -1.02 -4.44
N GLU A 246 20.08 -0.21 -4.10
CA GLU A 246 19.76 0.20 -2.74
C GLU A 246 18.27 0.01 -2.44
N LEU A 247 17.94 -0.10 -1.14
CA LEU A 247 16.57 -0.36 -0.70
C LEU A 247 15.93 0.82 0.05
N ASP A 248 16.64 1.94 0.15
CA ASP A 248 16.19 3.11 0.88
C ASP A 248 14.88 3.66 0.29
N GLY A 249 13.84 3.73 1.12
CA GLY A 249 12.54 4.18 0.66
C GLY A 249 11.73 3.15 -0.16
N LEU A 250 12.06 1.86 -0.14
CA LEU A 250 11.33 0.78 -0.82
C LEU A 250 9.82 0.79 -0.49
N VAL A 251 9.45 1.23 0.71
CA VAL A 251 8.04 1.43 1.12
C VAL A 251 7.27 2.33 0.15
N HIS A 252 7.92 3.35 -0.42
CA HIS A 252 7.30 4.29 -1.37
C HIS A 252 7.17 3.69 -2.76
N LEU A 253 8.15 2.89 -3.19
CA LEU A 253 8.06 2.12 -4.43
C LEU A 253 6.90 1.12 -4.37
N VAL A 254 6.75 0.39 -3.26
CA VAL A 254 5.60 -0.50 -3.05
C VAL A 254 4.29 0.28 -3.07
N ALA A 255 4.24 1.47 -2.47
CA ALA A 255 3.05 2.33 -2.54
C ALA A 255 2.77 2.82 -3.97
N ALA A 256 3.80 3.11 -4.77
CA ALA A 256 3.65 3.46 -6.19
C ALA A 256 3.09 2.28 -7.02
N VAL A 257 3.59 1.06 -6.80
CA VAL A 257 3.07 -0.17 -7.42
C VAL A 257 1.60 -0.41 -7.04
N ARG A 258 1.24 -0.20 -5.77
CA ARG A 258 -0.15 -0.29 -5.31
C ARG A 258 -1.05 0.70 -6.05
N ARG A 259 -0.59 1.94 -6.23
CA ARG A 259 -1.33 2.97 -6.99
C ARG A 259 -1.43 2.62 -8.47
N LEU A 260 -0.35 2.13 -9.08
CA LEU A 260 -0.34 1.78 -10.51
C LEU A 260 -1.42 0.74 -10.83
N PHE A 261 -1.60 -0.26 -9.98
CA PHE A 261 -2.56 -1.35 -10.19
C PHE A 261 -3.84 -1.20 -9.37
N ASP A 262 -4.04 -0.05 -8.70
CA ASP A 262 -5.23 0.26 -7.88
C ASP A 262 -5.54 -0.86 -6.86
N LEU A 263 -4.50 -1.34 -6.15
CA LEU A 263 -4.62 -2.49 -5.26
C LEU A 263 -5.38 -2.19 -3.95
N ASP A 264 -5.61 -0.93 -3.65
CA ASP A 264 -6.38 -0.50 -2.47
C ASP A 264 -7.90 -0.44 -2.73
N ALA A 265 -8.33 -0.54 -4.00
CA ALA A 265 -9.74 -0.56 -4.36
C ALA A 265 -10.48 -1.76 -3.73
N ASP A 266 -11.77 -1.57 -3.46
CA ASP A 266 -12.67 -2.63 -3.04
C ASP A 266 -13.57 -3.06 -4.21
N PRO A 267 -13.21 -4.14 -4.92
CA PRO A 267 -13.93 -4.56 -6.11
C PRO A 267 -15.36 -5.00 -5.79
N ALA A 268 -15.63 -5.51 -4.60
CA ALA A 268 -16.99 -5.94 -4.23
C ALA A 268 -17.95 -4.74 -4.16
N VAL A 269 -17.48 -3.62 -3.60
CA VAL A 269 -18.26 -2.38 -3.53
C VAL A 269 -18.44 -1.77 -4.92
N ILE A 270 -17.36 -1.69 -5.70
CA ILE A 270 -17.37 -1.11 -7.04
C ILE A 270 -18.29 -1.93 -7.96
N ASP A 271 -18.12 -3.24 -8.02
CA ASP A 271 -18.93 -4.15 -8.82
C ASP A 271 -20.42 -4.07 -8.42
N ALA A 272 -20.73 -3.98 -7.11
CA ALA A 272 -22.11 -3.87 -6.64
C ALA A 272 -22.77 -2.55 -7.06
N VAL A 273 -22.03 -1.44 -7.07
CA VAL A 273 -22.54 -0.14 -7.53
C VAL A 273 -22.76 -0.14 -9.04
N LEU A 274 -21.77 -0.57 -9.83
CA LEU A 274 -21.84 -0.59 -11.28
C LEU A 274 -22.94 -1.58 -11.79
N ALA A 275 -23.13 -2.70 -11.11
CA ALA A 275 -24.14 -3.68 -11.47
C ALA A 275 -25.59 -3.20 -11.23
N ARG A 276 -25.82 -2.05 -10.58
CA ARG A 276 -27.16 -1.44 -10.50
C ARG A 276 -27.61 -0.90 -11.84
N ASP A 277 -26.67 -0.44 -12.66
CA ASP A 277 -26.96 0.01 -14.02
C ASP A 277 -27.26 -1.19 -14.94
N ARG A 278 -28.33 -1.08 -15.72
CA ARG A 278 -28.81 -2.16 -16.61
C ARG A 278 -27.81 -2.47 -17.71
N MET A 279 -27.12 -1.46 -18.24
CA MET A 279 -26.17 -1.62 -19.35
C MET A 279 -24.81 -2.14 -18.84
N LEU A 280 -24.37 -1.69 -17.66
CA LEU A 280 -23.08 -2.08 -17.09
C LEU A 280 -23.11 -3.48 -16.45
N ARG A 281 -24.25 -3.91 -15.93
CA ARG A 281 -24.40 -5.21 -15.25
C ARG A 281 -23.83 -6.40 -16.01
N PRO A 282 -24.10 -6.61 -17.33
CA PRO A 282 -23.51 -7.74 -18.05
C PRO A 282 -21.99 -7.61 -18.21
N LEU A 283 -21.45 -6.39 -18.30
CA LEU A 283 -20.01 -6.14 -18.40
C LEU A 283 -19.31 -6.47 -17.07
N VAL A 284 -19.88 -6.03 -15.95
CA VAL A 284 -19.37 -6.35 -14.61
C VAL A 284 -19.35 -7.86 -14.38
N ARG A 285 -20.42 -8.58 -14.77
CA ARG A 285 -20.46 -10.05 -14.64
C ARG A 285 -19.38 -10.75 -15.44
N ARG A 286 -19.02 -10.21 -16.61
CA ARG A 286 -17.99 -10.78 -17.50
C ARG A 286 -16.58 -10.49 -17.00
N THR A 287 -16.35 -9.32 -16.38
CA THR A 287 -15.02 -8.89 -15.95
C THR A 287 -15.12 -8.33 -14.52
N ARG A 288 -15.20 -9.24 -13.55
CA ARG A 288 -15.21 -8.87 -12.14
C ARG A 288 -13.83 -8.42 -11.66
N GLY A 289 -13.81 -7.47 -10.75
CA GLY A 289 -12.56 -6.96 -10.19
C GLY A 289 -11.75 -6.10 -11.16
N LEU A 290 -12.44 -5.48 -12.12
CA LEU A 290 -11.82 -4.48 -12.99
C LEU A 290 -11.34 -3.29 -12.15
N ARG A 291 -10.14 -2.82 -12.42
CA ARG A 291 -9.52 -1.70 -11.71
C ARG A 291 -9.10 -0.61 -12.69
N VAL A 292 -8.96 0.60 -12.18
CA VAL A 292 -8.50 1.75 -12.97
C VAL A 292 -6.99 1.90 -12.77
N PRO A 293 -6.17 1.70 -13.81
CA PRO A 293 -4.73 1.90 -13.69
C PRO A 293 -4.39 3.31 -13.26
N GLY A 294 -3.50 3.43 -12.29
CA GLY A 294 -2.90 4.69 -11.88
C GLY A 294 -1.58 4.96 -12.60
N ALA A 295 -0.66 5.61 -11.90
CA ALA A 295 0.67 5.93 -12.39
C ALA A 295 1.74 5.73 -11.32
N VAL A 296 2.96 5.39 -11.75
CA VAL A 296 4.15 5.48 -10.91
C VAL A 296 4.54 6.95 -10.78
N ASP A 297 4.69 7.63 -11.90
CA ASP A 297 5.00 9.06 -11.96
C ASP A 297 3.80 9.87 -12.52
N PRO A 298 3.20 10.77 -11.73
CA PRO A 298 2.11 11.63 -12.19
C PRO A 298 2.50 12.59 -13.31
N PHE A 299 3.75 13.06 -13.35
CA PHE A 299 4.24 13.94 -14.40
C PHE A 299 4.25 13.24 -15.76
N GLU A 300 4.74 12.00 -15.81
CA GLU A 300 4.72 11.17 -17.01
C GLU A 300 3.29 11.03 -17.57
N VAL A 301 2.31 10.76 -16.69
CA VAL A 301 0.91 10.66 -17.13
C VAL A 301 0.36 11.98 -17.62
N ALA A 302 0.71 13.11 -16.99
CA ALA A 302 0.29 14.43 -17.43
C ALA A 302 0.84 14.76 -18.83
N VAL A 303 2.13 14.48 -19.08
CA VAL A 303 2.75 14.65 -20.41
C VAL A 303 2.04 13.78 -21.44
N ARG A 304 1.80 12.51 -21.14
CA ARG A 304 1.09 11.57 -22.03
C ARG A 304 -0.35 12.01 -22.30
N ALA A 305 -1.04 12.55 -21.32
CA ALA A 305 -2.39 13.06 -21.51
C ALA A 305 -2.41 14.24 -22.48
N VAL A 306 -1.43 15.15 -22.38
CA VAL A 306 -1.30 16.29 -23.31
C VAL A 306 -0.97 15.80 -24.74
N LEU A 307 0.03 14.93 -24.87
CA LEU A 307 0.45 14.38 -26.18
C LEU A 307 -0.66 13.54 -26.82
N GLY A 308 -1.44 12.83 -26.02
CA GLY A 308 -2.50 11.92 -26.46
C GLY A 308 -3.83 12.58 -26.86
N GLN A 309 -3.98 13.90 -26.67
CA GLN A 309 -5.28 14.56 -26.86
C GLN A 309 -5.85 14.49 -28.29
N GLN A 310 -4.99 14.44 -29.31
CA GLN A 310 -5.42 14.46 -30.71
C GLN A 310 -4.80 13.37 -31.57
N VAL A 311 -4.19 12.37 -30.95
CA VAL A 311 -3.51 11.29 -31.66
C VAL A 311 -3.92 9.93 -31.10
N SER A 312 -3.67 8.86 -31.84
CA SER A 312 -3.89 7.51 -31.34
C SER A 312 -2.95 7.16 -30.18
N VAL A 313 -3.33 6.19 -29.33
CA VAL A 313 -2.48 5.67 -28.26
C VAL A 313 -1.10 5.28 -28.80
N ALA A 314 -1.05 4.57 -29.92
CA ALA A 314 0.20 4.16 -30.54
C ALA A 314 1.09 5.34 -31.00
N ALA A 315 0.49 6.44 -31.43
CA ALA A 315 1.24 7.64 -31.82
C ALA A 315 1.75 8.43 -30.59
N ALA A 316 0.96 8.45 -29.51
CA ALA A 316 1.34 9.12 -28.26
C ALA A 316 2.40 8.33 -27.45
N THR A 317 2.61 7.05 -27.76
CA THR A 317 3.56 6.18 -27.05
C THR A 317 4.93 6.11 -27.75
N ARG A 318 5.00 6.52 -29.03
CA ARG A 318 6.25 6.63 -29.82
C ARG A 318 7.00 7.92 -29.51
#